data_a2e67bd2590dd72de214c1a6f36387c2
#
_entry.id   a2e67bd2590dd72de214c1a6f36387c2
#
_cell.length_a   1.000
_cell.length_b   1.000
_cell.length_c   1.000
_cell.angle_alpha   90.00
_cell.angle_beta   90.00
_cell.angle_gamma   90.00
#
_symmetry.space_group_name_H-M   'P 1'
#
loop_
_entity.id
_entity.type
_entity.pdbx_description
1 polymer ?
#
loop_
_entity_poly.entity_id
_entity_poly.type
_entity_poly.pdbx_seq_one_letter_code
_entity_poly.pdbx_strand_id
1 'polypeptide(L)'
;MADNKKMVEAITSMDEDFAQWYTDVVKKAELCDYASVKGCMVIKPAGYAIWENIQKEMDRRFKETGVQNVYMPIFIPESLLEKEKDHVEGFAPEVAWVTHGGLEELQERMCVRPTSETLFCDFYAKDIHSYRDLPRVYNQWCSVVRWEKTTRPFLRSREFLWQEGHTAHASAEEAEARTIQMLNLYADFCEEVLAIPVIKGQKTDKEKFAGAEATYTIESLMHDGKALQSGTSHNFGDGFAKAFDIQFTDKDNTLKYVHQTSWGVSTRIIGAIIMVHGDDNGLVLPPRIAPVQIMVVPVQQQKEGVLDKAYELKERLTKAGFAVKVDDTDKSPGWKFADCEMRGVPLRVEIGPKDIEKNQAVLVRRDNHEKSFVSLDELETRAGEMLDTIHDTMLEKARKHRDAHTYTAAGWDEFVNTVNNKPGFVKAMWCGCLECEEKIKEVAGATSRCIPFEQEKLSDQCVCCGKPAKKMVYWGKAY
;
A
#
# COMPACT_ATOMS: atom_id res chain seq x y z
N MET A 1 36.68 23.48 -2.50
CA MET A 1 35.53 22.56 -2.52
C MET A 1 34.52 23.14 -3.48
N ALA A 2 34.35 22.52 -4.65
CA ALA A 2 33.43 23.02 -5.67
C ALA A 2 32.01 22.77 -5.19
N ASP A 3 31.27 23.86 -5.07
CA ASP A 3 29.84 23.86 -4.78
C ASP A 3 29.12 23.09 -5.90
N ASN A 4 28.73 21.84 -5.63
CA ASN A 4 27.89 21.04 -6.52
C ASN A 4 26.49 21.66 -6.50
N LYS A 5 26.27 22.73 -7.27
CA LYS A 5 24.92 23.24 -7.52
C LYS A 5 24.11 22.10 -8.12
N LYS A 6 23.21 21.50 -7.33
CA LYS A 6 22.21 20.55 -7.83
C LYS A 6 21.45 21.23 -8.97
N MET A 7 21.46 20.63 -10.16
CA MET A 7 20.84 21.19 -11.36
C MET A 7 19.29 21.13 -11.33
N VAL A 8 18.71 20.39 -10.41
CA VAL A 8 17.28 20.33 -10.10
C VAL A 8 17.09 20.90 -8.71
N GLU A 9 16.00 21.63 -8.47
CA GLU A 9 15.65 22.14 -7.14
C GLU A 9 15.78 21.05 -6.08
N ALA A 10 16.59 21.32 -5.07
CA ALA A 10 16.80 20.37 -3.98
C ALA A 10 15.49 20.10 -3.24
N ILE A 11 15.23 18.84 -2.94
CA ILE A 11 14.25 18.45 -1.95
C ILE A 11 14.88 18.53 -0.56
N THR A 12 14.05 18.71 0.47
CA THR A 12 14.49 18.62 1.86
C THR A 12 15.15 17.25 2.11
N SER A 13 16.23 17.19 2.89
CA SER A 13 16.84 15.91 3.23
C SER A 13 15.96 15.09 4.15
N MET A 14 15.96 13.77 3.99
CA MET A 14 15.22 12.83 4.85
C MET A 14 15.63 12.97 6.32
N ASP A 15 16.91 13.21 6.58
CA ASP A 15 17.45 13.33 7.94
C ASP A 15 17.11 14.67 8.60
N GLU A 16 16.85 15.71 7.80
CA GLU A 16 16.48 17.04 8.30
C GLU A 16 14.98 17.10 8.65
N ASP A 17 14.10 16.75 7.70
CA ASP A 17 12.65 16.68 7.89
C ASP A 17 12.04 15.65 6.96
N PHE A 18 11.81 14.44 7.50
CA PHE A 18 11.22 13.34 6.73
C PHE A 18 9.82 13.64 6.21
N ALA A 19 9.03 14.42 6.96
CA ALA A 19 7.67 14.77 6.55
C ALA A 19 7.67 15.75 5.37
N GLN A 20 8.58 16.73 5.39
CA GLN A 20 8.75 17.67 4.30
C GLN A 20 9.39 17.00 3.09
N TRP A 21 10.42 16.15 3.29
CA TRP A 21 11.01 15.33 2.24
C TRP A 21 9.93 14.53 1.49
N TYR A 22 9.06 13.83 2.21
CA TYR A 22 7.96 13.07 1.62
C TYR A 22 7.06 13.95 0.73
N THR A 23 6.67 15.11 1.23
CA THR A 23 5.83 16.08 0.49
C THR A 23 6.55 16.60 -0.76
N ASP A 24 7.83 16.90 -0.64
CA ASP A 24 8.65 17.38 -1.76
C ASP A 24 8.77 16.30 -2.85
N VAL A 25 9.05 15.06 -2.48
CA VAL A 25 9.12 13.93 -3.44
C VAL A 25 7.79 13.76 -4.18
N VAL A 26 6.67 13.73 -3.45
CA VAL A 26 5.34 13.58 -4.04
C VAL A 26 5.05 14.66 -5.08
N LYS A 27 5.39 15.91 -4.77
CA LYS A 27 5.14 17.05 -5.66
C LYS A 27 6.12 17.11 -6.83
N LYS A 28 7.41 16.95 -6.57
CA LYS A 28 8.46 17.10 -7.60
C LYS A 28 8.54 15.91 -8.56
N ALA A 29 8.23 14.70 -8.08
CA ALA A 29 8.02 13.54 -8.97
C ALA A 29 6.67 13.59 -9.69
N GLU A 30 5.87 14.64 -9.48
CA GLU A 30 4.57 14.88 -10.11
C GLU A 30 3.55 13.75 -9.87
N LEU A 31 3.54 13.19 -8.66
CA LEU A 31 2.63 12.09 -8.31
C LEU A 31 1.23 12.58 -7.95
N CYS A 32 1.13 13.63 -7.15
CA CYS A 32 -0.14 14.29 -6.86
C CYS A 32 0.03 15.73 -6.41
N ASP A 33 -1.08 16.48 -6.37
CA ASP A 33 -1.15 17.84 -5.83
C ASP A 33 -2.47 18.04 -5.08
N TYR A 34 -2.58 19.12 -4.32
CA TYR A 34 -3.78 19.45 -3.56
C TYR A 34 -4.93 19.89 -4.46
N ALA A 35 -6.12 19.37 -4.18
CA ALA A 35 -7.35 19.83 -4.83
C ALA A 35 -7.92 21.08 -4.15
N SER A 36 -8.89 21.75 -4.79
CA SER A 36 -9.62 22.87 -4.21
C SER A 36 -10.43 22.49 -2.97
N VAL A 37 -10.88 21.23 -2.88
CA VAL A 37 -11.51 20.68 -1.67
C VAL A 37 -10.42 20.31 -0.69
N LYS A 38 -10.38 20.99 0.46
CA LYS A 38 -9.38 20.77 1.49
C LYS A 38 -9.34 19.30 1.92
N GLY A 39 -8.15 18.70 1.89
CA GLY A 39 -7.91 17.31 2.26
C GLY A 39 -8.15 16.29 1.13
N CYS A 40 -8.58 16.74 -0.05
CA CYS A 40 -8.62 15.93 -1.26
C CYS A 40 -7.39 16.22 -2.13
N MET A 41 -7.00 15.24 -2.94
CA MET A 41 -5.81 15.28 -3.79
C MET A 41 -6.18 15.06 -5.26
N VAL A 42 -5.47 15.75 -6.14
CA VAL A 42 -5.43 15.41 -7.57
C VAL A 42 -4.29 14.42 -7.76
N ILE A 43 -4.59 13.18 -8.10
CA ILE A 43 -3.56 12.20 -8.47
C ILE A 43 -3.18 12.49 -9.92
N LYS A 44 -1.93 12.91 -10.14
CA LYS A 44 -1.41 13.29 -11.45
C LYS A 44 -1.10 12.05 -12.30
N PRO A 45 -0.90 12.19 -13.63
CA PRO A 45 -0.68 11.03 -14.50
C PRO A 45 0.43 10.08 -14.04
N ALA A 46 1.55 10.59 -13.51
CA ALA A 46 2.63 9.73 -13.03
C ALA A 46 2.22 8.90 -11.80
N GLY A 47 1.50 9.51 -10.85
CA GLY A 47 0.97 8.81 -9.68
C GLY A 47 -0.13 7.82 -10.05
N TYR A 48 -1.02 8.22 -10.96
CA TYR A 48 -2.12 7.36 -11.39
C TYR A 48 -1.62 6.14 -12.17
N ALA A 49 -0.60 6.29 -13.01
CA ALA A 49 0.01 5.18 -13.74
C ALA A 49 0.64 4.13 -12.81
N ILE A 50 1.19 4.54 -11.64
CA ILE A 50 1.61 3.59 -10.60
C ILE A 50 0.40 2.82 -10.06
N TRP A 51 -0.71 3.52 -9.79
CA TRP A 51 -1.95 2.90 -9.33
C TRP A 51 -2.54 1.93 -10.35
N GLU A 52 -2.54 2.26 -11.64
CA GLU A 52 -2.98 1.36 -12.72
C GLU A 52 -2.15 0.07 -12.76
N ASN A 53 -0.83 0.15 -12.56
CA ASN A 53 0.03 -1.03 -12.51
C ASN A 53 -0.24 -1.88 -11.26
N ILE A 54 -0.46 -1.25 -10.09
CA ILE A 54 -0.89 -1.93 -8.86
C ILE A 54 -2.21 -2.64 -9.10
N GLN A 55 -3.19 -1.94 -9.65
CA GLN A 55 -4.51 -2.47 -9.95
C GLN A 55 -4.42 -3.66 -10.90
N LYS A 56 -3.70 -3.52 -12.00
CA LYS A 56 -3.55 -4.57 -13.01
C LYS A 56 -2.97 -5.88 -12.43
N GLU A 57 -1.89 -5.79 -11.67
CA GLU A 57 -1.23 -6.97 -11.11
C GLU A 57 -2.02 -7.58 -9.95
N MET A 58 -2.60 -6.77 -9.09
CA MET A 58 -3.41 -7.24 -7.97
C MET A 58 -4.72 -7.87 -8.46
N ASP A 59 -5.39 -7.26 -9.45
CA ASP A 59 -6.62 -7.79 -10.06
C ASP A 59 -6.38 -9.14 -10.76
N ARG A 60 -5.23 -9.30 -11.41
CA ARG A 60 -4.82 -10.58 -11.98
C ARG A 60 -4.75 -11.68 -10.89
N ARG A 61 -4.08 -11.38 -9.77
CA ARG A 61 -3.97 -12.31 -8.63
C ARG A 61 -5.32 -12.61 -7.99
N PHE A 62 -6.19 -11.63 -7.87
CA PHE A 62 -7.57 -11.83 -7.38
C PHE A 62 -8.34 -12.80 -8.26
N LYS A 63 -8.34 -12.61 -9.57
CA LYS A 63 -9.03 -13.47 -10.53
C LYS A 63 -8.54 -14.92 -10.50
N GLU A 64 -7.26 -15.15 -10.27
CA GLU A 64 -6.68 -16.48 -10.06
C GLU A 64 -7.27 -17.21 -8.84
N THR A 65 -7.78 -16.47 -7.86
CA THR A 65 -8.49 -17.03 -6.68
C THR A 65 -10.01 -17.09 -6.82
N GLY A 66 -10.55 -16.80 -8.01
CA GLY A 66 -11.98 -16.83 -8.31
C GLY A 66 -12.73 -15.55 -7.95
N VAL A 67 -12.03 -14.45 -7.65
CA VAL A 67 -12.65 -13.15 -7.40
C VAL A 67 -13.23 -12.56 -8.68
N GLN A 68 -14.42 -11.97 -8.56
CA GLN A 68 -15.10 -11.25 -9.63
C GLN A 68 -15.28 -9.78 -9.25
N ASN A 69 -15.05 -8.88 -10.20
CA ASN A 69 -15.26 -7.46 -9.99
C ASN A 69 -16.71 -7.07 -10.17
N VAL A 70 -17.21 -6.22 -9.27
CA VAL A 70 -18.55 -5.62 -9.30
C VAL A 70 -18.42 -4.11 -9.07
N TYR A 71 -19.55 -3.41 -9.13
CA TYR A 71 -19.61 -2.00 -8.74
C TYR A 71 -20.86 -1.74 -7.92
N MET A 72 -20.71 -1.21 -6.70
CA MET A 72 -21.80 -0.77 -5.83
C MET A 72 -21.98 0.75 -5.96
N PRO A 73 -23.21 1.25 -5.83
CA PRO A 73 -23.48 2.69 -5.81
C PRO A 73 -22.70 3.43 -4.74
N ILE A 74 -22.41 4.72 -4.99
CA ILE A 74 -21.60 5.52 -4.07
C ILE A 74 -22.36 5.95 -2.79
N PHE A 75 -23.68 6.05 -2.84
CA PHE A 75 -24.50 6.55 -1.74
C PHE A 75 -25.06 5.43 -0.88
N ILE A 76 -25.02 5.64 0.44
CA ILE A 76 -25.61 4.76 1.44
C ILE A 76 -26.70 5.54 2.17
N PRO A 77 -27.97 5.08 2.13
CA PRO A 77 -29.04 5.66 2.96
C PRO A 77 -28.71 5.54 4.44
N GLU A 78 -29.07 6.54 5.25
CA GLU A 78 -28.84 6.52 6.69
C GLU A 78 -29.43 5.30 7.37
N SER A 79 -30.65 4.92 7.00
CA SER A 79 -31.34 3.74 7.52
C SER A 79 -30.60 2.42 7.24
N LEU A 80 -29.86 2.36 6.13
CA LEU A 80 -29.03 1.19 5.82
C LEU A 80 -27.75 1.16 6.66
N LEU A 81 -27.13 2.33 6.89
CA LEU A 81 -25.94 2.45 7.72
C LEU A 81 -26.24 2.07 9.19
N GLU A 82 -27.43 2.42 9.69
CA GLU A 82 -27.84 2.17 11.09
C GLU A 82 -28.16 0.72 11.42
N LYS A 83 -28.31 -0.18 10.44
CA LYS A 83 -28.64 -1.59 10.67
C LYS A 83 -27.57 -2.35 11.47
N GLU A 84 -26.33 -1.95 11.38
CA GLU A 84 -25.21 -2.55 12.12
C GLU A 84 -24.59 -1.50 13.05
N LYS A 85 -24.90 -1.60 14.34
CA LYS A 85 -24.60 -0.56 15.35
C LYS A 85 -23.11 -0.33 15.56
N ASP A 86 -22.31 -1.38 15.66
CA ASP A 86 -20.87 -1.26 15.91
C ASP A 86 -20.16 -0.61 14.71
N HIS A 87 -20.62 -0.91 13.50
CA HIS A 87 -20.13 -0.30 12.28
C HIS A 87 -20.44 1.19 12.21
N VAL A 88 -21.68 1.58 12.58
CA VAL A 88 -22.09 2.99 12.66
C VAL A 88 -21.25 3.75 13.66
N GLU A 89 -21.07 3.26 14.87
CA GLU A 89 -20.27 3.91 15.90
C GLU A 89 -18.81 4.15 15.44
N GLY A 90 -18.26 3.23 14.65
CA GLY A 90 -16.91 3.36 14.08
C GLY A 90 -16.77 4.43 13.00
N PHE A 91 -17.79 4.60 12.14
CA PHE A 91 -17.70 5.46 10.94
C PHE A 91 -18.52 6.76 11.00
N ALA A 92 -19.54 6.86 11.85
CA ALA A 92 -20.43 8.02 11.91
C ALA A 92 -19.71 9.39 11.99
N PRO A 93 -18.59 9.53 12.73
CA PRO A 93 -17.87 10.81 12.80
C PRO A 93 -17.18 11.24 11.51
N GLU A 94 -16.96 10.30 10.56
CA GLU A 94 -16.13 10.50 9.38
C GLU A 94 -16.90 10.45 8.06
N VAL A 95 -18.24 10.34 8.07
CA VAL A 95 -19.01 10.30 6.82
C VAL A 95 -19.29 11.70 6.29
N ALA A 96 -19.33 11.81 4.97
CA ALA A 96 -19.82 12.99 4.26
C ALA A 96 -21.31 12.80 3.96
N TRP A 97 -22.16 13.68 4.51
CA TRP A 97 -23.60 13.61 4.34
C TRP A 97 -24.09 14.34 3.10
N VAL A 98 -24.99 13.73 2.37
CA VAL A 98 -25.73 14.30 1.23
C VAL A 98 -27.16 14.51 1.68
N THR A 99 -27.63 15.77 1.70
CA THR A 99 -28.94 16.19 2.20
C THR A 99 -29.87 16.66 1.11
N HIS A 100 -29.36 16.95 -0.09
CA HIS A 100 -30.14 17.46 -1.22
C HIS A 100 -29.88 16.64 -2.49
N GLY A 101 -30.93 16.42 -3.27
CA GLY A 101 -30.89 15.92 -4.64
C GLY A 101 -31.31 17.03 -5.60
N GLY A 102 -30.36 17.59 -6.34
CA GLY A 102 -30.58 18.84 -7.04
C GLY A 102 -30.78 20.00 -6.07
N LEU A 103 -31.96 20.67 -6.15
CA LEU A 103 -32.34 21.76 -5.24
C LEU A 103 -33.30 21.32 -4.12
N GLU A 104 -33.75 20.07 -4.13
CA GLU A 104 -34.74 19.56 -3.18
C GLU A 104 -34.03 18.83 -2.03
N GLU A 105 -34.53 19.07 -0.82
CA GLU A 105 -34.06 18.33 0.36
C GLU A 105 -34.55 16.88 0.28
N LEU A 106 -33.65 15.94 0.58
CA LEU A 106 -33.98 14.52 0.58
C LEU A 106 -34.84 14.17 1.81
N GLN A 107 -35.81 13.29 1.62
CA GLN A 107 -36.64 12.77 2.72
C GLN A 107 -35.78 11.98 3.74
N GLU A 108 -34.75 11.29 3.26
CA GLU A 108 -33.75 10.62 4.05
C GLU A 108 -32.37 11.05 3.55
N ARG A 109 -31.49 11.48 4.45
CA ARG A 109 -30.12 11.79 4.06
C ARG A 109 -29.33 10.54 3.72
N MET A 110 -28.36 10.71 2.85
CA MET A 110 -27.44 9.65 2.45
C MET A 110 -26.01 10.05 2.81
N CYS A 111 -25.13 9.10 3.02
CA CYS A 111 -23.70 9.38 3.08
C CYS A 111 -22.99 8.92 1.81
N VAL A 112 -21.90 9.59 1.49
CA VAL A 112 -20.93 9.07 0.55
C VAL A 112 -20.19 7.92 1.24
N ARG A 113 -20.12 6.74 0.61
CA ARG A 113 -19.59 5.52 1.23
C ARG A 113 -18.19 5.73 1.85
N PRO A 114 -18.01 5.45 3.15
CA PRO A 114 -16.70 5.38 3.79
C PRO A 114 -16.07 3.98 3.62
N THR A 115 -16.90 3.00 3.36
CA THR A 115 -16.67 1.58 3.07
C THR A 115 -18.01 0.97 2.63
N SER A 116 -18.07 -0.23 2.09
CA SER A 116 -19.26 -0.73 1.40
C SER A 116 -19.89 -1.97 2.04
N GLU A 117 -19.53 -2.37 3.27
CA GLU A 117 -20.08 -3.56 3.94
C GLU A 117 -21.61 -3.56 3.91
N THR A 118 -22.24 -2.45 4.26
CA THR A 118 -23.70 -2.35 4.35
C THR A 118 -24.36 -2.46 2.97
N LEU A 119 -23.75 -1.91 1.91
CA LEU A 119 -24.25 -2.05 0.54
C LEU A 119 -24.18 -3.49 0.05
N PHE A 120 -23.05 -4.18 0.31
CA PHE A 120 -22.92 -5.59 -0.04
C PHE A 120 -23.88 -6.46 0.75
N CYS A 121 -24.09 -6.17 2.04
CA CYS A 121 -25.05 -6.92 2.86
C CYS A 121 -26.49 -6.76 2.37
N ASP A 122 -26.91 -5.53 2.02
CA ASP A 122 -28.25 -5.32 1.44
C ASP A 122 -28.43 -6.04 0.10
N PHE A 123 -27.39 -6.07 -0.72
CA PHE A 123 -27.39 -6.81 -1.98
C PHE A 123 -27.41 -8.32 -1.75
N TYR A 124 -26.58 -8.86 -0.86
CA TYR A 124 -26.51 -10.29 -0.58
C TYR A 124 -27.79 -10.84 0.04
N ALA A 125 -28.49 -10.05 0.85
CA ALA A 125 -29.78 -10.44 1.40
C ALA A 125 -30.84 -10.71 0.32
N LYS A 126 -30.69 -10.10 -0.87
CA LYS A 126 -31.55 -10.26 -2.04
C LYS A 126 -31.05 -11.29 -3.05
N ASP A 127 -29.76 -11.59 -3.05
CA ASP A 127 -29.10 -12.42 -4.06
C ASP A 127 -28.80 -13.85 -3.59
N ILE A 128 -28.68 -14.07 -2.28
CA ILE A 128 -28.32 -15.37 -1.71
C ILE A 128 -29.54 -16.02 -1.09
N HIS A 129 -29.91 -17.24 -1.56
CA HIS A 129 -31.04 -17.99 -1.06
C HIS A 129 -30.72 -19.46 -0.82
N SER A 130 -29.71 -20.00 -1.46
CA SER A 130 -29.35 -21.42 -1.45
C SER A 130 -27.85 -21.60 -1.33
N TYR A 131 -27.41 -22.73 -0.77
CA TYR A 131 -25.99 -23.12 -0.76
C TYR A 131 -25.35 -23.11 -2.16
N ARG A 132 -26.17 -23.21 -3.23
CA ARG A 132 -25.67 -23.14 -4.62
C ARG A 132 -25.25 -21.73 -5.05
N ASP A 133 -25.70 -20.71 -4.33
CA ASP A 133 -25.34 -19.32 -4.59
C ASP A 133 -23.99 -18.95 -3.97
N LEU A 134 -23.45 -19.81 -3.10
CA LEU A 134 -22.21 -19.60 -2.35
C LEU A 134 -21.04 -20.40 -2.94
N PRO A 135 -19.79 -19.90 -2.79
CA PRO A 135 -19.45 -18.61 -2.21
C PRO A 135 -19.73 -17.45 -3.18
N ARG A 136 -20.02 -16.26 -2.63
CA ARG A 136 -19.92 -14.98 -3.34
C ARG A 136 -18.56 -14.37 -3.03
N VAL A 137 -17.77 -14.09 -4.06
CA VAL A 137 -16.40 -13.57 -3.90
C VAL A 137 -16.24 -12.36 -4.81
N TYR A 138 -16.66 -11.20 -4.31
CA TYR A 138 -16.69 -9.97 -5.07
C TYR A 138 -15.68 -8.96 -4.58
N ASN A 139 -15.18 -8.17 -5.53
CA ASN A 139 -14.28 -7.04 -5.30
C ASN A 139 -14.77 -5.84 -6.09
N GLN A 140 -14.54 -4.63 -5.60
CA GLN A 140 -14.68 -3.42 -6.40
C GLN A 140 -13.46 -2.53 -6.29
N TRP A 141 -13.10 -1.92 -7.42
CA TRP A 141 -12.15 -0.83 -7.51
C TRP A 141 -12.93 0.48 -7.51
N CYS A 142 -12.74 1.30 -6.49
CA CYS A 142 -13.56 2.50 -6.31
C CYS A 142 -12.87 3.55 -5.46
N SER A 143 -13.53 4.69 -5.29
CA SER A 143 -13.19 5.68 -4.26
C SER A 143 -14.12 5.54 -3.06
N VAL A 144 -13.63 5.99 -1.90
CA VAL A 144 -14.39 6.18 -0.67
C VAL A 144 -14.05 7.53 -0.05
N VAL A 145 -14.95 8.03 0.81
CA VAL A 145 -14.78 9.31 1.48
C VAL A 145 -14.82 9.11 3.00
N ARG A 146 -13.72 9.51 3.66
CA ARG A 146 -13.60 9.58 5.12
C ARG A 146 -13.20 10.99 5.51
N TRP A 147 -14.03 11.70 6.27
CA TRP A 147 -13.84 13.13 6.55
C TRP A 147 -12.75 13.37 7.58
N GLU A 148 -11.54 12.98 7.22
CA GLU A 148 -10.33 13.07 8.03
C GLU A 148 -9.99 14.52 8.41
N LYS A 149 -9.58 14.73 9.66
CA LYS A 149 -9.15 16.04 10.17
C LYS A 149 -7.74 16.40 9.70
N THR A 150 -6.83 15.43 9.71
CA THR A 150 -5.43 15.60 9.30
C THR A 150 -5.18 14.76 8.05
N THR A 151 -4.65 15.39 7.01
CA THR A 151 -4.44 14.74 5.72
C THR A 151 -2.99 14.83 5.27
N ARG A 152 -2.53 13.80 4.55
CA ARG A 152 -1.23 13.74 3.89
C ARG A 152 -1.36 12.95 2.59
N PRO A 153 -0.77 13.40 1.47
CA PRO A 153 -0.88 12.74 0.17
C PRO A 153 -0.64 11.23 0.26
N PHE A 154 -1.48 10.44 -0.39
CA PHE A 154 -1.55 8.98 -0.39
C PHE A 154 -1.77 8.31 0.96
N LEU A 155 -1.23 8.81 2.06
CA LEU A 155 -1.28 8.16 3.38
C LEU A 155 -2.63 8.32 4.05
N ARG A 156 -3.21 9.53 3.96
CA ARG A 156 -4.49 9.89 4.57
C ARG A 156 -5.09 11.07 3.83
N SER A 157 -6.15 10.85 3.08
CA SER A 157 -6.92 11.88 2.38
C SER A 157 -8.41 11.68 2.57
N ARG A 158 -9.20 12.74 2.40
CA ARG A 158 -10.66 12.65 2.57
C ARG A 158 -11.32 11.77 1.54
N GLU A 159 -10.82 11.79 0.31
CA GLU A 159 -11.17 10.83 -0.73
C GLU A 159 -9.90 10.09 -1.14
N PHE A 160 -10.00 8.78 -1.31
CA PHE A 160 -8.91 7.96 -1.80
C PHE A 160 -9.43 6.79 -2.64
N LEU A 161 -8.58 6.31 -3.52
CA LEU A 161 -8.83 5.12 -4.32
C LEU A 161 -8.38 3.88 -3.56
N TRP A 162 -9.14 2.81 -3.71
CA TRP A 162 -8.81 1.51 -3.15
C TRP A 162 -9.47 0.37 -3.93
N GLN A 163 -9.19 -0.83 -3.52
CA GLN A 163 -10.03 -1.98 -3.74
C GLN A 163 -10.62 -2.44 -2.41
N GLU A 164 -11.83 -2.93 -2.44
CA GLU A 164 -12.47 -3.60 -1.33
C GLU A 164 -13.14 -4.87 -1.81
N GLY A 165 -12.71 -5.99 -1.21
CA GLY A 165 -13.34 -7.28 -1.43
C GLY A 165 -14.37 -7.55 -0.34
N HIS A 166 -15.52 -8.10 -0.72
CA HIS A 166 -16.57 -8.49 0.19
C HIS A 166 -17.09 -9.86 -0.22
N THR A 167 -17.05 -10.81 0.69
CA THR A 167 -17.37 -12.21 0.38
C THR A 167 -18.42 -12.78 1.31
N ALA A 168 -19.13 -13.81 0.85
CA ALA A 168 -20.08 -14.58 1.64
C ALA A 168 -19.84 -16.08 1.42
N HIS A 169 -19.77 -16.83 2.50
CA HIS A 169 -19.44 -18.25 2.54
C HIS A 169 -20.48 -19.06 3.33
N ALA A 170 -20.55 -20.35 3.05
CA ALA A 170 -21.47 -21.25 3.73
C ALA A 170 -21.03 -21.61 5.16
N SER A 171 -19.75 -21.53 5.47
CA SER A 171 -19.22 -21.90 6.79
C SER A 171 -18.17 -20.91 7.32
N ALA A 172 -17.94 -20.95 8.62
CA ALA A 172 -16.89 -20.17 9.29
C ALA A 172 -15.50 -20.55 8.80
N GLU A 173 -15.25 -21.84 8.56
CA GLU A 173 -13.97 -22.35 8.07
C GLU A 173 -13.64 -21.80 6.67
N GLU A 174 -14.63 -21.76 5.77
CA GLU A 174 -14.46 -21.19 4.43
C GLU A 174 -14.16 -19.69 4.51
N ALA A 175 -14.85 -18.95 5.37
CA ALA A 175 -14.62 -17.53 5.58
C ALA A 175 -13.21 -17.25 6.14
N GLU A 176 -12.79 -18.01 7.16
CA GLU A 176 -11.44 -17.88 7.73
C GLU A 176 -10.36 -18.21 6.69
N ALA A 177 -10.52 -19.30 5.94
CA ALA A 177 -9.59 -19.67 4.89
C ALA A 177 -9.46 -18.57 3.83
N ARG A 178 -10.56 -17.92 3.43
CA ARG A 178 -10.56 -16.79 2.50
C ARG A 178 -9.87 -15.55 3.11
N THR A 179 -10.13 -15.27 4.37
CA THR A 179 -9.51 -14.14 5.08
C THR A 179 -7.98 -14.26 5.09
N ILE A 180 -7.46 -15.44 5.43
CA ILE A 180 -6.02 -15.72 5.45
C ILE A 180 -5.44 -15.75 4.03
N GLN A 181 -6.15 -16.32 3.06
CA GLN A 181 -5.71 -16.33 1.65
C GLN A 181 -5.47 -14.91 1.12
N MET A 182 -6.38 -13.98 1.40
CA MET A 182 -6.25 -12.61 0.91
C MET A 182 -5.15 -11.85 1.65
N LEU A 183 -4.95 -12.10 2.94
CA LEU A 183 -3.82 -11.57 3.69
C LEU A 183 -2.48 -12.01 3.08
N ASN A 184 -2.34 -13.30 2.76
CA ASN A 184 -1.14 -13.83 2.15
C ASN A 184 -0.92 -13.25 0.74
N LEU A 185 -1.98 -13.13 -0.06
CA LEU A 185 -1.90 -12.51 -1.39
C LEU A 185 -1.36 -11.08 -1.30
N TYR A 186 -1.80 -10.29 -0.33
CA TYR A 186 -1.29 -8.94 -0.09
C TYR A 186 0.19 -8.94 0.32
N ALA A 187 0.59 -9.86 1.20
CA ALA A 187 1.98 -9.98 1.64
C ALA A 187 2.90 -10.36 0.47
N ASP A 188 2.50 -11.36 -0.32
CA ASP A 188 3.25 -11.81 -1.50
C ASP A 188 3.34 -10.69 -2.54
N PHE A 189 2.24 -9.95 -2.77
CA PHE A 189 2.25 -8.78 -3.65
C PHE A 189 3.23 -7.70 -3.19
N CYS A 190 3.26 -7.39 -1.89
CA CYS A 190 4.18 -6.40 -1.35
C CYS A 190 5.65 -6.81 -1.57
N GLU A 191 6.00 -8.05 -1.31
CA GLU A 191 7.39 -8.51 -1.47
C GLU A 191 7.77 -8.74 -2.94
N GLU A 192 6.95 -9.44 -3.70
CA GLU A 192 7.27 -9.85 -5.07
C GLU A 192 7.18 -8.70 -6.08
N VAL A 193 6.29 -7.73 -5.86
CA VAL A 193 6.03 -6.64 -6.82
C VAL A 193 6.57 -5.31 -6.33
N LEU A 194 6.35 -4.98 -5.07
CA LEU A 194 6.72 -3.69 -4.48
C LEU A 194 8.09 -3.71 -3.80
N ALA A 195 8.73 -4.86 -3.67
CA ALA A 195 9.98 -5.04 -2.90
C ALA A 195 9.87 -4.54 -1.44
N ILE A 196 8.69 -4.65 -0.84
CA ILE A 196 8.41 -4.22 0.53
C ILE A 196 8.19 -5.43 1.42
N PRO A 197 9.08 -5.75 2.37
CA PRO A 197 8.89 -6.82 3.34
C PRO A 197 7.83 -6.40 4.35
N VAL A 198 6.93 -7.33 4.70
CA VAL A 198 5.83 -7.09 5.63
C VAL A 198 5.81 -8.08 6.77
N ILE A 199 5.22 -7.68 7.90
CA ILE A 199 4.92 -8.55 9.03
C ILE A 199 3.43 -8.83 9.02
N LYS A 200 3.06 -10.12 9.01
CA LYS A 200 1.67 -10.58 9.06
C LYS A 200 1.25 -10.90 10.49
N GLY A 201 0.03 -10.52 10.86
CA GLY A 201 -0.50 -10.89 12.16
C GLY A 201 -1.93 -10.44 12.36
N GLN A 202 -2.47 -10.81 13.52
CA GLN A 202 -3.81 -10.44 13.95
C GLN A 202 -3.78 -9.12 14.73
N LYS A 203 -4.76 -8.27 14.54
CA LYS A 203 -4.98 -7.09 15.37
C LYS A 203 -5.53 -7.48 16.74
N THR A 204 -5.24 -6.65 17.74
CA THR A 204 -5.91 -6.76 19.05
C THR A 204 -7.38 -6.39 18.95
N ASP A 205 -8.18 -6.75 19.95
CA ASP A 205 -9.61 -6.40 19.98
C ASP A 205 -9.85 -4.89 19.93
N LYS A 206 -8.91 -4.09 20.44
CA LYS A 206 -8.94 -2.63 20.37
C LYS A 206 -8.70 -2.08 18.97
N GLU A 207 -7.81 -2.69 18.22
CA GLU A 207 -7.35 -2.20 16.91
C GLU A 207 -8.06 -2.92 15.73
N LYS A 208 -8.94 -3.89 16.00
CA LYS A 208 -9.69 -4.58 14.95
C LYS A 208 -10.73 -3.67 14.32
N PHE A 209 -11.12 -4.01 13.10
CA PHE A 209 -12.17 -3.32 12.36
C PHE A 209 -13.53 -3.45 13.08
N ALA A 210 -14.31 -2.37 13.12
CA ALA A 210 -15.61 -2.32 13.76
C ALA A 210 -16.59 -3.33 13.14
N GLY A 211 -17.15 -4.22 13.94
CA GLY A 211 -18.03 -5.30 13.51
C GLY A 211 -17.32 -6.60 13.11
N ALA A 212 -15.97 -6.62 13.05
CA ALA A 212 -15.23 -7.84 12.74
C ALA A 212 -15.02 -8.72 13.97
N GLU A 213 -15.11 -10.05 13.80
CA GLU A 213 -14.66 -11.02 14.81
C GLU A 213 -13.14 -11.05 14.89
N ALA A 214 -12.46 -11.01 13.74
CA ALA A 214 -11.01 -10.93 13.64
C ALA A 214 -10.58 -10.00 12.50
N THR A 215 -9.50 -9.25 12.72
CA THR A 215 -8.83 -8.45 11.71
C THR A 215 -7.38 -8.88 11.63
N TYR A 216 -6.94 -9.18 10.41
CA TYR A 216 -5.54 -9.46 10.10
C TYR A 216 -4.95 -8.31 9.29
N THR A 217 -3.65 -8.13 9.42
CA THR A 217 -2.93 -6.99 8.84
C THR A 217 -1.58 -7.41 8.28
N ILE A 218 -1.13 -6.66 7.29
CA ILE A 218 0.28 -6.59 6.90
C ILE A 218 0.85 -5.24 7.32
N GLU A 219 1.93 -5.28 8.07
CA GLU A 219 2.60 -4.09 8.61
C GLU A 219 3.96 -3.91 7.95
N SER A 220 4.22 -2.71 7.43
CA SER A 220 5.51 -2.32 6.84
C SER A 220 6.23 -1.34 7.74
N LEU A 221 7.57 -1.33 7.71
CA LEU A 221 8.39 -0.36 8.41
C LEU A 221 8.90 0.70 7.43
N MET A 222 8.60 1.95 7.69
CA MET A 222 9.06 3.08 6.88
C MET A 222 10.49 3.47 7.24
N HIS A 223 11.13 4.26 6.41
CA HIS A 223 12.53 4.65 6.61
C HIS A 223 12.75 5.39 7.94
N ASP A 224 11.79 6.20 8.38
CA ASP A 224 11.84 6.90 9.68
C ASP A 224 11.53 6.00 10.89
N GLY A 225 11.37 4.71 10.69
CA GLY A 225 11.09 3.73 11.74
C GLY A 225 9.64 3.72 12.23
N LYS A 226 8.71 4.41 11.57
CA LYS A 226 7.29 4.27 11.86
C LYS A 226 6.67 3.13 11.08
N ALA A 227 5.69 2.49 11.71
CA ALA A 227 4.90 1.45 11.08
C ALA A 227 3.82 2.02 10.17
N LEU A 228 3.54 1.32 9.07
CA LEU A 228 2.41 1.59 8.20
C LEU A 228 1.59 0.32 7.99
N GLN A 229 0.29 0.39 8.31
CA GLN A 229 -0.66 -0.65 7.93
C GLN A 229 -0.85 -0.60 6.41
N SER A 230 -0.36 -1.62 5.73
CA SER A 230 -0.30 -1.64 4.25
C SER A 230 -1.46 -2.39 3.61
N GLY A 231 -2.19 -3.19 4.38
CA GLY A 231 -3.39 -3.90 3.94
C GLY A 231 -4.03 -4.65 5.09
N THR A 232 -5.33 -4.92 4.99
CA THR A 232 -6.10 -5.65 6.00
C THR A 232 -7.02 -6.67 5.38
N SER A 233 -7.29 -7.73 6.14
CA SER A 233 -8.28 -8.75 5.83
C SER A 233 -9.08 -9.07 7.08
N HIS A 234 -10.42 -9.01 6.97
CA HIS A 234 -11.35 -9.10 8.09
C HIS A 234 -12.23 -10.33 7.97
N ASN A 235 -12.39 -11.05 9.06
CA ASN A 235 -13.43 -12.05 9.23
C ASN A 235 -14.54 -11.46 10.08
N PHE A 236 -15.75 -11.38 9.51
CA PHE A 236 -16.93 -10.83 10.21
C PHE A 236 -17.75 -11.91 10.90
N GLY A 237 -17.42 -13.21 10.71
CA GLY A 237 -18.29 -14.27 11.13
C GLY A 237 -19.68 -14.14 10.49
N ASP A 238 -20.73 -14.32 11.28
CA ASP A 238 -22.12 -14.19 10.86
C ASP A 238 -22.84 -12.92 11.41
N GLY A 239 -22.09 -12.01 12.04
CA GLY A 239 -22.64 -10.81 12.67
C GLY A 239 -23.43 -9.91 11.72
N PHE A 240 -22.79 -9.50 10.60
CA PHE A 240 -23.48 -8.72 9.56
C PHE A 240 -24.61 -9.51 8.90
N ALA A 241 -24.44 -10.82 8.69
CA ALA A 241 -25.47 -11.66 8.12
C ALA A 241 -26.74 -11.69 8.99
N LYS A 242 -26.60 -11.72 10.30
CA LYS A 242 -27.70 -11.62 11.25
C LYS A 242 -28.36 -10.25 11.24
N ALA A 243 -27.58 -9.17 11.21
CA ALA A 243 -28.09 -7.81 11.17
C ALA A 243 -28.89 -7.50 9.88
N PHE A 244 -28.50 -8.08 8.76
CA PHE A 244 -29.10 -7.87 7.44
C PHE A 244 -29.99 -9.02 6.97
N ASP A 245 -30.15 -10.06 7.79
CA ASP A 245 -30.94 -11.26 7.49
C ASP A 245 -30.50 -11.99 6.21
N ILE A 246 -29.19 -12.20 6.07
CA ILE A 246 -28.60 -12.89 4.92
C ILE A 246 -28.56 -14.39 5.20
N GLN A 247 -29.61 -15.09 4.77
CA GLN A 247 -29.77 -16.51 5.01
C GLN A 247 -29.80 -17.32 3.71
N PHE A 248 -29.38 -18.56 3.81
CA PHE A 248 -29.47 -19.52 2.71
C PHE A 248 -30.03 -20.87 3.21
N THR A 249 -30.69 -21.58 2.31
CA THR A 249 -31.08 -22.98 2.54
C THR A 249 -29.86 -23.87 2.24
N ASP A 250 -29.36 -24.57 3.26
CA ASP A 250 -28.27 -25.50 3.11
C ASP A 250 -28.71 -26.86 2.56
N LYS A 251 -27.75 -27.76 2.28
CA LYS A 251 -27.96 -29.10 1.71
C LYS A 251 -28.87 -29.98 2.54
N ASP A 252 -28.93 -29.74 3.85
CA ASP A 252 -29.78 -30.44 4.81
C ASP A 252 -31.20 -29.83 4.94
N ASN A 253 -31.56 -28.86 4.07
CA ASN A 253 -32.81 -28.08 4.08
C ASN A 253 -32.98 -27.22 5.34
N THR A 254 -31.93 -26.90 6.06
CA THR A 254 -31.98 -25.93 7.17
C THR A 254 -31.60 -24.54 6.69
N LEU A 255 -32.16 -23.50 7.31
CA LEU A 255 -31.76 -22.13 7.10
C LEU A 255 -30.53 -21.83 7.96
N LYS A 256 -29.50 -21.23 7.32
CA LYS A 256 -28.26 -20.81 7.96
C LYS A 256 -27.89 -19.40 7.54
N TYR A 257 -27.24 -18.68 8.43
CA TYR A 257 -26.61 -17.40 8.08
C TYR A 257 -25.30 -17.62 7.35
N VAL A 258 -24.99 -16.75 6.39
CA VAL A 258 -23.67 -16.75 5.73
C VAL A 258 -22.58 -16.23 6.67
N HIS A 259 -21.35 -16.63 6.41
CA HIS A 259 -20.15 -16.08 7.04
C HIS A 259 -19.45 -15.16 6.06
N GLN A 260 -19.07 -13.97 6.50
CA GLN A 260 -18.59 -12.90 5.61
C GLN A 260 -17.16 -12.49 5.90
N THR A 261 -16.48 -12.02 4.85
CA THR A 261 -15.16 -11.43 4.94
C THR A 261 -15.10 -10.12 4.17
N SER A 262 -14.20 -9.23 4.56
CA SER A 262 -13.77 -8.13 3.69
C SER A 262 -12.26 -7.94 3.75
N TRP A 263 -11.69 -7.37 2.69
CA TRP A 263 -10.26 -7.16 2.57
C TRP A 263 -9.99 -5.98 1.64
N GLY A 264 -8.96 -5.16 1.98
CA GLY A 264 -8.72 -3.93 1.26
C GLY A 264 -7.28 -3.44 1.28
N VAL A 265 -6.90 -2.83 0.15
CA VAL A 265 -5.66 -2.07 -0.05
C VAL A 265 -5.99 -0.78 -0.79
N SER A 266 -5.44 0.33 -0.33
CA SER A 266 -5.67 1.66 -0.90
C SER A 266 -4.40 2.25 -1.54
N THR A 267 -4.55 3.42 -2.14
CA THR A 267 -3.42 4.23 -2.63
C THR A 267 -2.38 4.58 -1.55
N ARG A 268 -2.66 4.29 -0.26
CA ARG A 268 -1.66 4.33 0.82
C ARG A 268 -0.41 3.52 0.51
N ILE A 269 -0.54 2.44 -0.27
CA ILE A 269 0.59 1.60 -0.66
C ILE A 269 1.61 2.36 -1.54
N ILE A 270 1.18 3.40 -2.27
CA ILE A 270 2.09 4.30 -3.00
C ILE A 270 2.93 5.10 -1.99
N GLY A 271 2.31 5.55 -0.90
CA GLY A 271 3.03 6.18 0.20
C GLY A 271 4.08 5.24 0.82
N ALA A 272 3.76 3.95 0.97
CA ALA A 272 4.71 2.95 1.42
C ALA A 272 5.91 2.82 0.46
N ILE A 273 5.69 2.75 -0.85
CA ILE A 273 6.76 2.71 -1.85
C ILE A 273 7.70 3.90 -1.69
N ILE A 274 7.15 5.11 -1.57
CA ILE A 274 7.94 6.34 -1.39
C ILE A 274 8.77 6.26 -0.12
N MET A 275 8.16 5.92 1.01
CA MET A 275 8.82 5.96 2.34
C MET A 275 9.77 4.79 2.61
N VAL A 276 9.64 3.67 1.90
CA VAL A 276 10.55 2.53 2.02
C VAL A 276 11.75 2.68 1.11
N HIS A 277 11.54 3.14 -0.12
CA HIS A 277 12.57 3.07 -1.17
C HIS A 277 13.17 4.42 -1.57
N GLY A 278 12.43 5.52 -1.41
CA GLY A 278 12.91 6.85 -1.77
C GLY A 278 14.19 7.27 -1.07
N ASP A 279 14.89 8.22 -1.64
CA ASP A 279 16.11 8.81 -1.12
C ASP A 279 16.15 10.34 -1.32
N ASP A 280 17.27 10.99 -0.99
CA ASP A 280 17.43 12.43 -1.14
C ASP A 280 17.57 12.91 -2.61
N ASN A 281 17.55 11.99 -3.57
CA ASN A 281 17.44 12.30 -5.00
C ASN A 281 16.01 12.13 -5.53
N GLY A 282 15.10 11.63 -4.73
CA GLY A 282 13.68 11.52 -5.05
C GLY A 282 13.12 10.10 -4.93
N LEU A 283 12.19 9.78 -5.82
CA LEU A 283 11.51 8.49 -5.87
C LEU A 283 12.45 7.37 -6.35
N VAL A 284 12.30 6.17 -5.80
CA VAL A 284 12.92 4.93 -6.28
C VAL A 284 11.82 3.90 -6.47
N LEU A 285 11.47 3.62 -7.74
CA LEU A 285 10.37 2.70 -8.03
C LEU A 285 10.87 1.25 -8.18
N PRO A 286 10.20 0.30 -7.55
CA PRO A 286 10.41 -1.11 -7.86
C PRO A 286 10.14 -1.37 -9.34
N PRO A 287 11.02 -2.08 -10.05
CA PRO A 287 10.88 -2.25 -11.51
C PRO A 287 9.55 -2.85 -11.96
N ARG A 288 8.97 -3.74 -11.16
CA ARG A 288 7.72 -4.46 -11.50
C ARG A 288 6.47 -3.59 -11.42
N ILE A 289 6.57 -2.40 -10.81
CA ILE A 289 5.47 -1.45 -10.68
C ILE A 289 5.72 -0.13 -11.43
N ALA A 290 6.93 0.12 -11.88
CA ALA A 290 7.31 1.35 -12.54
C ALA A 290 6.55 1.54 -13.87
N PRO A 291 5.85 2.67 -14.07
CA PRO A 291 5.20 2.99 -15.34
C PRO A 291 6.19 3.16 -16.50
N VAL A 292 7.39 3.60 -16.17
CA VAL A 292 8.56 3.63 -17.07
C VAL A 292 9.66 2.84 -16.39
N GLN A 293 9.98 1.67 -16.93
CA GLN A 293 11.05 0.82 -16.40
C GLN A 293 12.42 1.26 -16.89
N ILE A 294 12.46 1.74 -18.12
CA ILE A 294 13.71 2.14 -18.79
C ILE A 294 13.52 3.51 -19.45
N MET A 295 14.38 4.46 -19.11
CA MET A 295 14.49 5.74 -19.82
C MET A 295 15.73 5.74 -20.71
N VAL A 296 15.54 5.87 -22.00
CA VAL A 296 16.65 6.06 -22.95
C VAL A 296 16.94 7.56 -23.04
N VAL A 297 18.18 7.94 -22.72
CA VAL A 297 18.61 9.33 -22.75
C VAL A 297 19.70 9.53 -23.81
N PRO A 298 19.35 10.19 -24.94
CA PRO A 298 20.36 10.54 -25.95
C PRO A 298 21.27 11.66 -25.43
N VAL A 299 22.57 11.38 -25.38
CA VAL A 299 23.61 12.32 -25.00
C VAL A 299 24.17 12.98 -26.25
N GLN A 300 24.17 14.33 -26.30
CA GLN A 300 24.48 15.08 -27.53
C GLN A 300 23.51 14.73 -28.68
N GLN A 301 22.20 14.74 -28.41
CA GLN A 301 21.16 14.33 -29.36
C GLN A 301 21.14 15.12 -30.67
N GLN A 302 21.76 16.32 -30.70
CA GLN A 302 21.92 17.13 -31.92
C GLN A 302 22.97 16.57 -32.91
N LYS A 303 23.76 15.56 -32.50
CA LYS A 303 24.68 14.86 -33.38
C LYS A 303 23.93 13.88 -34.26
N GLU A 304 24.35 13.79 -35.52
CA GLU A 304 23.74 12.89 -36.49
C GLU A 304 23.68 11.44 -35.98
N GLY A 305 22.51 10.79 -36.15
CA GLY A 305 22.27 9.39 -35.80
C GLY A 305 22.03 9.10 -34.31
N VAL A 306 22.27 10.04 -33.39
CA VAL A 306 22.12 9.78 -31.93
C VAL A 306 20.66 9.61 -31.55
N LEU A 307 19.80 10.51 -32.00
CA LEU A 307 18.36 10.45 -31.69
C LEU A 307 17.71 9.24 -32.36
N ASP A 308 18.06 8.95 -33.60
CA ASP A 308 17.57 7.77 -34.34
C ASP A 308 17.95 6.46 -33.61
N LYS A 309 19.20 6.39 -33.12
CA LYS A 309 19.65 5.25 -32.30
C LYS A 309 18.87 5.13 -31.00
N ALA A 310 18.60 6.24 -30.32
CA ALA A 310 17.79 6.20 -29.09
C ALA A 310 16.37 5.64 -29.33
N TYR A 311 15.74 6.02 -30.42
CA TYR A 311 14.42 5.48 -30.79
C TYR A 311 14.49 4.01 -31.23
N GLU A 312 15.53 3.60 -31.96
CA GLU A 312 15.80 2.20 -32.29
C GLU A 312 15.91 1.35 -31.01
N LEU A 313 16.69 1.79 -30.02
CA LEU A 313 16.85 1.10 -28.73
C LEU A 313 15.53 1.03 -27.98
N LYS A 314 14.74 2.12 -27.97
CA LYS A 314 13.38 2.11 -27.39
C LYS A 314 12.52 1.03 -28.01
N GLU A 315 12.46 0.95 -29.35
CA GLU A 315 11.65 -0.04 -30.03
C GLU A 315 12.08 -1.47 -29.71
N ARG A 316 13.38 -1.74 -29.70
CA ARG A 316 13.95 -3.05 -29.35
C ARG A 316 13.56 -3.47 -27.95
N LEU A 317 13.79 -2.60 -26.96
CA LEU A 317 13.47 -2.84 -25.56
C LEU A 317 11.95 -2.98 -25.34
N THR A 318 11.13 -2.21 -26.06
CA THR A 318 9.66 -2.33 -26.01
C THR A 318 9.20 -3.68 -26.58
N LYS A 319 9.78 -4.15 -27.68
CA LYS A 319 9.49 -5.48 -28.24
C LYS A 319 9.91 -6.62 -27.31
N ALA A 320 10.94 -6.39 -26.48
CA ALA A 320 11.36 -7.32 -25.44
C ALA A 320 10.43 -7.32 -24.20
N GLY A 321 9.40 -6.46 -24.18
CA GLY A 321 8.36 -6.44 -23.14
C GLY A 321 8.54 -5.38 -22.04
N PHE A 322 9.50 -4.48 -22.17
CA PHE A 322 9.73 -3.41 -21.19
C PHE A 322 8.90 -2.17 -21.48
N ALA A 323 8.55 -1.44 -20.42
CA ALA A 323 7.96 -0.10 -20.51
C ALA A 323 9.07 0.94 -20.69
N VAL A 324 9.21 1.49 -21.89
CA VAL A 324 10.35 2.32 -22.29
C VAL A 324 9.91 3.69 -22.80
N LYS A 325 10.62 4.73 -22.39
CA LYS A 325 10.51 6.08 -22.95
C LYS A 325 11.87 6.60 -23.41
N VAL A 326 11.86 7.55 -24.32
CA VAL A 326 13.03 8.36 -24.71
C VAL A 326 12.84 9.76 -24.13
N ASP A 327 13.85 10.30 -23.50
CA ASP A 327 13.89 11.74 -23.14
C ASP A 327 14.57 12.53 -24.26
N ASP A 328 13.77 12.94 -25.24
CA ASP A 328 14.21 13.75 -26.39
C ASP A 328 14.05 15.25 -26.17
N THR A 329 13.75 15.69 -24.94
CA THR A 329 13.65 17.11 -24.61
C THR A 329 14.94 17.87 -24.94
N ASP A 330 14.87 19.17 -25.04
CA ASP A 330 16.03 20.07 -25.31
C ASP A 330 16.90 20.36 -24.09
N LYS A 331 16.62 19.69 -22.96
CA LYS A 331 17.34 19.84 -21.70
C LYS A 331 18.74 19.25 -21.78
N SER A 332 19.64 19.75 -20.93
CA SER A 332 20.99 19.18 -20.81
C SER A 332 20.95 17.74 -20.29
N PRO A 333 21.94 16.90 -20.66
CA PRO A 333 22.00 15.53 -20.14
C PRO A 333 21.95 15.43 -18.61
N GLY A 334 22.67 16.32 -17.91
CA GLY A 334 22.64 16.36 -16.43
C GLY A 334 21.25 16.66 -15.86
N TRP A 335 20.49 17.53 -16.50
CA TRP A 335 19.10 17.79 -16.10
C TRP A 335 18.22 16.55 -16.32
N LYS A 336 18.32 15.90 -17.48
CA LYS A 336 17.60 14.66 -17.81
C LYS A 336 17.90 13.54 -16.81
N PHE A 337 19.16 13.43 -16.40
CA PHE A 337 19.58 12.43 -15.40
C PHE A 337 18.93 12.70 -14.05
N ALA A 338 18.95 13.96 -13.60
CA ALA A 338 18.36 14.35 -12.34
C ALA A 338 16.82 14.22 -12.33
N ASP A 339 16.14 14.55 -13.44
CA ASP A 339 14.68 14.35 -13.59
C ASP A 339 14.32 12.86 -13.58
N CYS A 340 15.10 12.04 -14.28
CA CYS A 340 14.94 10.59 -14.27
C CYS A 340 15.10 9.99 -12.86
N GLU A 341 16.08 10.49 -12.08
CA GLU A 341 16.28 10.11 -10.69
C GLU A 341 15.13 10.57 -9.79
N MET A 342 14.68 11.82 -9.92
CA MET A 342 13.55 12.37 -9.16
C MET A 342 12.27 11.55 -9.39
N ARG A 343 11.99 11.14 -10.62
CA ARG A 343 10.84 10.32 -11.01
C ARG A 343 10.99 8.84 -10.66
N GLY A 344 12.17 8.43 -10.22
CA GLY A 344 12.43 7.06 -9.76
C GLY A 344 12.44 5.99 -10.85
N VAL A 345 12.78 6.35 -12.09
CA VAL A 345 12.87 5.37 -13.18
C VAL A 345 13.98 4.36 -12.87
N PRO A 346 13.68 3.05 -12.82
CA PRO A 346 14.62 2.05 -12.32
C PRO A 346 15.92 1.96 -13.09
N LEU A 347 15.85 2.06 -14.42
CA LEU A 347 17.03 1.91 -15.28
C LEU A 347 17.09 3.04 -16.32
N ARG A 348 18.23 3.69 -16.39
CA ARG A 348 18.55 4.68 -17.43
C ARG A 348 19.53 4.08 -18.42
N VAL A 349 19.23 4.21 -19.72
CA VAL A 349 20.10 3.84 -20.83
C VAL A 349 20.61 5.10 -21.51
N GLU A 350 21.89 5.41 -21.34
CA GLU A 350 22.55 6.56 -21.97
C GLU A 350 23.18 6.13 -23.29
N ILE A 351 22.98 6.91 -24.35
CA ILE A 351 23.54 6.64 -25.69
C ILE A 351 24.04 7.93 -26.32
N GLY A 352 25.30 7.98 -26.66
CA GLY A 352 25.96 9.10 -27.32
C GLY A 352 26.80 8.67 -28.50
N PRO A 353 27.43 9.61 -29.25
CA PRO A 353 28.21 9.28 -30.45
C PRO A 353 29.32 8.24 -30.20
N LYS A 354 30.05 8.39 -29.08
CA LYS A 354 31.12 7.44 -28.70
C LYS A 354 30.62 6.05 -28.35
N ASP A 355 29.42 5.98 -27.83
CA ASP A 355 28.80 4.71 -27.47
C ASP A 355 28.35 3.98 -28.73
N ILE A 356 27.79 4.70 -29.69
CA ILE A 356 27.39 4.15 -31.00
C ILE A 356 28.62 3.61 -31.74
N GLU A 357 29.71 4.37 -31.78
CA GLU A 357 30.98 3.95 -32.42
C GLU A 357 31.52 2.64 -31.81
N LYS A 358 31.33 2.43 -30.52
CA LYS A 358 31.79 1.24 -29.79
C LYS A 358 30.75 0.12 -29.69
N ASN A 359 29.63 0.26 -30.36
CA ASN A 359 28.47 -0.67 -30.26
C ASN A 359 28.08 -0.99 -28.82
N GLN A 360 27.97 0.02 -27.98
CA GLN A 360 27.65 -0.10 -26.55
C GLN A 360 26.63 0.95 -26.11
N ALA A 361 26.03 0.78 -24.93
CA ALA A 361 25.30 1.79 -24.17
C ALA A 361 25.75 1.81 -22.72
N VAL A 362 25.47 2.92 -22.02
CA VAL A 362 25.72 3.01 -20.58
C VAL A 362 24.40 2.79 -19.84
N LEU A 363 24.32 1.75 -19.04
CA LEU A 363 23.19 1.44 -18.19
C LEU A 363 23.47 1.96 -16.78
N VAL A 364 22.54 2.73 -16.21
CA VAL A 364 22.66 3.31 -14.87
C VAL A 364 21.47 2.90 -14.01
N ARG A 365 21.75 2.25 -12.92
CA ARG A 365 20.75 1.81 -11.94
C ARG A 365 20.30 3.00 -11.06
N ARG A 366 18.99 3.10 -10.80
CA ARG A 366 18.44 4.14 -9.91
C ARG A 366 18.74 3.85 -8.42
N ASP A 367 18.72 2.59 -8.02
CA ASP A 367 18.78 2.18 -6.61
C ASP A 367 20.15 2.37 -5.94
N ASN A 368 21.25 2.35 -6.73
CA ASN A 368 22.62 2.48 -6.23
C ASN A 368 23.56 3.33 -7.10
N HIS A 369 23.03 3.90 -8.20
CA HIS A 369 23.77 4.72 -9.18
C HIS A 369 24.94 4.01 -9.90
N GLU A 370 24.99 2.69 -9.85
CA GLU A 370 25.99 1.90 -10.55
C GLU A 370 25.86 2.07 -12.06
N LYS A 371 27.02 2.27 -12.73
CA LYS A 371 27.12 2.40 -14.18
C LYS A 371 27.79 1.18 -14.79
N SER A 372 27.18 0.64 -15.82
CA SER A 372 27.71 -0.50 -16.57
C SER A 372 27.71 -0.20 -18.06
N PHE A 373 28.80 -0.54 -18.74
CA PHE A 373 28.90 -0.50 -20.21
C PHE A 373 28.42 -1.85 -20.75
N VAL A 374 27.43 -1.84 -21.63
CA VAL A 374 26.78 -3.03 -22.15
C VAL A 374 26.81 -2.98 -23.67
N SER A 375 27.19 -4.09 -24.32
CA SER A 375 27.08 -4.23 -25.77
C SER A 375 25.64 -4.06 -26.23
N LEU A 376 25.42 -3.33 -27.33
CA LEU A 376 24.09 -3.19 -27.92
C LEU A 376 23.51 -4.55 -28.36
N ASP A 377 24.35 -5.54 -28.63
CA ASP A 377 23.91 -6.88 -29.03
C ASP A 377 23.31 -7.70 -27.88
N GLU A 378 23.61 -7.32 -26.62
CA GLU A 378 23.11 -7.96 -25.39
C GLU A 378 22.16 -7.08 -24.59
N LEU A 379 21.77 -5.92 -25.13
CA LEU A 379 21.10 -4.86 -24.37
C LEU A 379 19.81 -5.36 -23.70
N GLU A 380 18.95 -6.06 -24.43
CA GLU A 380 17.66 -6.53 -23.92
C GLU A 380 17.82 -7.52 -22.78
N THR A 381 18.74 -8.48 -22.93
CA THR A 381 19.03 -9.50 -21.91
C THR A 381 19.61 -8.84 -20.66
N ARG A 382 20.60 -7.96 -20.82
CA ARG A 382 21.26 -7.27 -19.72
C ARG A 382 20.32 -6.31 -19.00
N ALA A 383 19.44 -5.61 -19.73
CA ALA A 383 18.42 -4.75 -19.13
C ALA A 383 17.46 -5.55 -18.25
N GLY A 384 16.98 -6.71 -18.72
CA GLY A 384 16.11 -7.60 -17.95
C GLY A 384 16.77 -8.12 -16.67
N GLU A 385 17.99 -8.67 -16.77
CA GLU A 385 18.78 -9.13 -15.61
C GLU A 385 19.00 -8.00 -14.59
N MET A 386 19.26 -6.79 -15.10
CA MET A 386 19.51 -5.64 -14.24
C MET A 386 18.26 -5.16 -13.51
N LEU A 387 17.09 -5.17 -14.16
CA LEU A 387 15.81 -4.86 -13.52
C LEU A 387 15.47 -5.88 -12.42
N ASP A 388 15.69 -7.17 -12.64
CA ASP A 388 15.52 -8.19 -11.61
C ASP A 388 16.47 -7.99 -10.44
N THR A 389 17.75 -7.71 -10.73
CA THR A 389 18.76 -7.40 -9.70
C THR A 389 18.40 -6.15 -8.90
N ILE A 390 17.85 -5.11 -9.53
CA ILE A 390 17.36 -3.90 -8.83
C ILE A 390 16.25 -4.28 -7.85
N HIS A 391 15.26 -5.07 -8.28
CA HIS A 391 14.18 -5.52 -7.42
C HIS A 391 14.71 -6.27 -6.19
N ASP A 392 15.56 -7.25 -6.40
CA ASP A 392 16.12 -8.08 -5.33
C ASP A 392 16.98 -7.25 -4.35
N THR A 393 17.77 -6.31 -4.88
CA THR A 393 18.57 -5.39 -4.06
C THR A 393 17.68 -4.48 -3.20
N MET A 394 16.61 -3.94 -3.78
CA MET A 394 15.64 -3.10 -3.05
C MET A 394 14.95 -3.88 -1.93
N LEU A 395 14.51 -5.10 -2.21
CA LEU A 395 13.88 -5.96 -1.21
C LEU A 395 14.82 -6.30 -0.06
N GLU A 396 16.05 -6.70 -0.39
CA GLU A 396 17.07 -7.04 0.61
C GLU A 396 17.46 -5.83 1.46
N LYS A 397 17.61 -4.65 0.86
CA LYS A 397 17.86 -3.40 1.59
C LYS A 397 16.73 -3.09 2.57
N ALA A 398 15.48 -3.24 2.14
CA ALA A 398 14.31 -3.02 2.98
C ALA A 398 14.20 -4.05 4.11
N ARG A 399 14.52 -5.32 3.86
CA ARG A 399 14.59 -6.38 4.89
C ARG A 399 15.66 -6.05 5.93
N LYS A 400 16.86 -5.72 5.52
CA LYS A 400 17.96 -5.32 6.43
C LYS A 400 17.58 -4.12 7.27
N HIS A 401 16.92 -3.12 6.68
CA HIS A 401 16.45 -1.95 7.42
C HIS A 401 15.42 -2.36 8.48
N ARG A 402 14.40 -3.12 8.12
CA ARG A 402 13.37 -3.61 9.05
C ARG A 402 14.00 -4.42 10.19
N ASP A 403 14.88 -5.35 9.88
CA ASP A 403 15.48 -6.26 10.88
C ASP A 403 16.41 -5.52 11.83
N ALA A 404 17.19 -4.55 11.32
CA ALA A 404 18.03 -3.67 12.14
C ALA A 404 17.23 -2.73 13.05
N HIS A 405 15.96 -2.45 12.71
CA HIS A 405 15.04 -1.60 13.48
C HIS A 405 13.90 -2.43 14.12
N THR A 406 14.14 -3.70 14.40
CA THR A 406 13.23 -4.55 15.17
C THR A 406 13.94 -4.95 16.46
N TYR A 407 13.44 -4.45 17.57
CA TYR A 407 14.02 -4.61 18.89
C TYR A 407 13.16 -5.54 19.75
N THR A 408 13.70 -5.98 20.88
CA THR A 408 12.99 -6.73 21.92
C THR A 408 13.06 -5.99 23.23
N ALA A 409 12.03 -6.12 24.07
CA ALA A 409 12.02 -5.62 25.43
C ALA A 409 11.30 -6.59 26.36
N ALA A 410 11.89 -6.90 27.50
CA ALA A 410 11.34 -7.81 28.51
C ALA A 410 10.67 -7.07 29.67
N GLY A 411 11.07 -5.83 29.97
CA GLY A 411 10.57 -5.02 31.07
C GLY A 411 10.07 -3.64 30.64
N TRP A 412 9.29 -3.00 31.51
CA TRP A 412 8.62 -1.75 31.22
C TRP A 412 9.58 -0.60 30.88
N ASP A 413 10.60 -0.37 31.71
CA ASP A 413 11.53 0.75 31.51
C ASP A 413 12.36 0.57 30.23
N GLU A 414 12.80 -0.65 29.95
CA GLU A 414 13.47 -1.01 28.70
C GLU A 414 12.57 -0.76 27.48
N PHE A 415 11.30 -1.17 27.56
CA PHE A 415 10.32 -0.99 26.52
C PHE A 415 10.08 0.48 26.19
N VAL A 416 9.78 1.29 27.23
CA VAL A 416 9.52 2.74 27.07
C VAL A 416 10.75 3.46 26.52
N ASN A 417 11.94 3.14 27.05
CA ASN A 417 13.18 3.71 26.57
C ASN A 417 13.45 3.33 25.10
N THR A 418 13.22 2.07 24.73
CA THR A 418 13.43 1.60 23.35
C THR A 418 12.46 2.29 22.38
N VAL A 419 11.15 2.33 22.69
CA VAL A 419 10.14 2.99 21.84
C VAL A 419 10.45 4.49 21.65
N ASN A 420 10.95 5.17 22.67
CA ASN A 420 11.19 6.60 22.59
C ASN A 420 12.50 6.98 21.91
N ASN A 421 13.52 6.13 21.98
CA ASN A 421 14.87 6.47 21.52
C ASN A 421 15.37 5.67 20.32
N LYS A 422 14.66 4.58 19.94
CA LYS A 422 15.01 3.73 18.81
C LYS A 422 13.83 3.59 17.87
N PRO A 423 13.82 4.33 16.74
CA PRO A 423 12.75 4.21 15.76
C PRO A 423 12.66 2.76 15.23
N GLY A 424 11.48 2.19 15.21
CA GLY A 424 11.27 0.82 14.71
C GLY A 424 10.16 0.06 15.43
N PHE A 425 10.14 -1.25 15.21
CA PHE A 425 9.29 -2.18 15.94
C PHE A 425 9.93 -2.60 17.24
N VAL A 426 9.12 -2.80 18.27
CA VAL A 426 9.52 -3.42 19.53
C VAL A 426 8.67 -4.67 19.77
N LYS A 427 9.28 -5.84 19.80
CA LYS A 427 8.63 -7.09 20.21
C LYS A 427 8.60 -7.16 21.72
N ALA A 428 7.43 -7.35 22.30
CA ALA A 428 7.27 -7.50 23.75
C ALA A 428 6.07 -8.36 24.09
N MET A 429 6.14 -9.02 25.24
CA MET A 429 5.08 -9.90 25.73
C MET A 429 3.94 -9.09 26.34
N TRP A 430 2.71 -9.54 26.12
CA TRP A 430 1.47 -8.87 26.54
C TRP A 430 0.48 -9.86 27.20
N CYS A 431 -0.23 -9.40 28.22
CA CYS A 431 -1.19 -10.23 28.97
C CYS A 431 -2.59 -10.31 28.32
N GLY A 432 -2.85 -9.53 27.27
CA GLY A 432 -4.16 -9.46 26.62
C GLY A 432 -5.12 -8.42 27.23
N CYS A 433 -4.69 -7.61 28.20
CA CYS A 433 -5.55 -6.60 28.83
C CYS A 433 -5.57 -5.27 28.06
N LEU A 434 -6.76 -4.69 27.91
CA LEU A 434 -6.96 -3.40 27.26
C LEU A 434 -6.22 -2.27 27.98
N GLU A 435 -6.24 -2.27 29.32
CA GLU A 435 -5.59 -1.25 30.13
C GLU A 435 -4.08 -1.17 29.91
N CYS A 436 -3.45 -2.31 29.64
CA CYS A 436 -2.02 -2.35 29.30
C CYS A 436 -1.75 -1.71 27.94
N GLU A 437 -2.59 -1.99 26.95
CA GLU A 437 -2.49 -1.42 25.61
C GLU A 437 -2.72 0.09 25.63
N GLU A 438 -3.68 0.57 26.41
CA GLU A 438 -3.94 1.99 26.61
C GLU A 438 -2.78 2.70 27.30
N LYS A 439 -2.25 2.12 28.36
CA LYS A 439 -1.08 2.67 29.07
C LYS A 439 0.16 2.75 28.16
N ILE A 440 0.39 1.75 27.32
CA ILE A 440 1.49 1.77 26.34
C ILE A 440 1.32 2.96 25.38
N LYS A 441 0.10 3.17 24.87
CA LYS A 441 -0.20 4.29 23.98
C LYS A 441 -0.03 5.65 24.68
N GLU A 442 -0.52 5.77 25.89
CA GLU A 442 -0.44 7.02 26.67
C GLU A 442 1.01 7.40 27.03
N VAL A 443 1.80 6.43 27.51
CA VAL A 443 3.15 6.69 28.04
C VAL A 443 4.22 6.70 26.95
N ALA A 444 4.15 5.76 26.00
CA ALA A 444 5.18 5.59 24.98
C ALA A 444 4.76 6.07 23.58
N GLY A 445 3.48 6.38 23.36
CA GLY A 445 2.96 6.76 22.04
C GLY A 445 2.99 5.61 21.02
N ALA A 446 3.18 4.38 21.47
CA ALA A 446 3.16 3.18 20.63
C ALA A 446 1.80 2.50 20.67
N THR A 447 1.42 1.89 19.56
CA THR A 447 0.23 1.03 19.46
C THR A 447 0.63 -0.40 19.14
N SER A 448 -0.26 -1.35 19.43
CA SER A 448 -0.10 -2.71 18.96
C SER A 448 -0.20 -2.72 17.42
N ARG A 449 0.83 -3.22 16.76
CA ARG A 449 0.81 -3.32 15.30
C ARG A 449 0.14 -4.61 14.86
N CYS A 450 0.65 -5.73 15.36
CA CYS A 450 0.00 -7.03 15.20
C CYS A 450 0.52 -8.04 16.23
N ILE A 451 -0.27 -9.08 16.44
CA ILE A 451 0.09 -10.34 17.07
C ILE A 451 0.53 -11.26 15.94
N PRO A 452 1.83 -11.52 15.75
CA PRO A 452 2.29 -12.35 14.64
C PRO A 452 1.82 -13.79 14.78
N PHE A 453 1.70 -14.50 13.66
CA PHE A 453 1.33 -15.92 13.67
C PHE A 453 2.40 -16.79 14.36
N GLU A 454 3.66 -16.47 14.11
CA GLU A 454 4.78 -17.13 14.80
C GLU A 454 5.05 -16.40 16.11
N GLN A 455 4.87 -17.14 17.21
CA GLN A 455 5.04 -16.62 18.55
C GLN A 455 6.41 -16.97 19.11
N GLU A 456 7.09 -15.96 19.63
CA GLU A 456 8.36 -16.08 20.32
C GLU A 456 8.17 -15.74 21.80
N LYS A 457 8.64 -16.60 22.70
CA LYS A 457 8.57 -16.36 24.14
C LYS A 457 9.76 -15.54 24.61
N LEU A 458 9.56 -14.24 24.76
CA LEU A 458 10.58 -13.28 25.21
C LEU A 458 10.63 -13.15 26.72
N SER A 459 9.51 -13.37 27.43
CA SER A 459 9.36 -13.29 28.88
C SER A 459 8.12 -14.06 29.33
N ASP A 460 8.06 -14.44 30.60
CA ASP A 460 6.83 -14.97 31.22
C ASP A 460 5.84 -13.89 31.62
N GLN A 461 6.29 -12.64 31.65
CA GLN A 461 5.51 -11.50 32.16
C GLN A 461 5.16 -10.50 31.08
N CYS A 462 3.98 -9.87 31.24
CA CYS A 462 3.57 -8.73 30.45
C CYS A 462 4.52 -7.55 30.64
N VAL A 463 5.01 -7.00 29.55
CA VAL A 463 5.93 -5.85 29.55
C VAL A 463 5.38 -4.64 30.33
N CYS A 464 4.04 -4.46 30.38
CA CYS A 464 3.38 -3.33 30.99
C CYS A 464 3.07 -3.54 32.47
N CYS A 465 2.44 -4.65 32.85
CA CYS A 465 1.89 -4.85 34.19
C CYS A 465 2.56 -5.95 35.00
N GLY A 466 3.50 -6.71 34.44
CA GLY A 466 4.18 -7.81 35.10
C GLY A 466 3.34 -9.08 35.37
N LYS A 467 2.04 -9.07 35.01
CA LYS A 467 1.19 -10.28 35.10
C LYS A 467 1.62 -11.32 34.05
N PRO A 468 1.22 -12.60 34.20
CA PRO A 468 1.52 -13.60 33.20
C PRO A 468 1.14 -13.16 31.78
N ALA A 469 2.08 -13.26 30.86
CA ALA A 469 1.90 -12.90 29.48
C ALA A 469 1.23 -14.02 28.70
N LYS A 470 0.46 -13.65 27.67
CA LYS A 470 -0.26 -14.59 26.80
C LYS A 470 0.32 -14.63 25.39
N LYS A 471 0.73 -13.48 24.85
CA LYS A 471 1.14 -13.32 23.45
C LYS A 471 2.31 -12.37 23.30
N MET A 472 3.18 -12.63 22.36
CA MET A 472 4.15 -11.66 21.86
C MET A 472 3.49 -10.77 20.82
N VAL A 473 3.73 -9.46 20.90
CA VAL A 473 3.14 -8.45 20.05
C VAL A 473 4.22 -7.53 19.47
N TYR A 474 4.06 -7.14 18.22
CA TYR A 474 4.83 -6.04 17.62
C TYR A 474 4.19 -4.71 18.01
N TRP A 475 4.98 -3.86 18.67
CA TRP A 475 4.60 -2.51 19.06
C TRP A 475 5.37 -1.49 18.24
N GLY A 476 4.78 -0.33 18.00
CA GLY A 476 5.47 0.74 17.29
C GLY A 476 4.64 2.01 17.16
N LYS A 477 5.33 3.12 16.90
CA LYS A 477 4.69 4.35 16.44
C LYS A 477 4.26 4.16 15.00
N ALA A 478 3.14 4.76 14.60
CA ALA A 478 2.54 4.53 13.28
C ALA A 478 2.08 5.84 12.62
N TYR A 479 1.90 5.77 11.31
CA TYR A 479 1.25 6.80 10.49
C TYR A 479 -0.27 6.77 10.60
#